data_f5f41a5e6e7d5840759621af9d21713c
#
_entry.id   f5f41a5e6e7d5840759621af9d21713c
#
_cell.length_a   1.000
_cell.length_b   1.000
_cell.length_c   1.000
_cell.angle_alpha   90.00
_cell.angle_beta   90.00
_cell.angle_gamma   90.00
#
_symmetry.space_group_name_H-M   'P 1'
#
loop_
_entity.id
_entity.type
_entity.pdbx_description
1 polymer ?
#
loop_
_entity_poly.entity_id
_entity_poly.type
_entity_poly.pdbx_seq_one_letter_code
_entity_poly.pdbx_strand_id
1 'polypeptide(L)'
;FNLDVDGNGEVGAFSDGLMIVRKMFGESFVGDELTNGAISPDATRTTEEIHEYIQSGIYYKALDVDGDGEVTPFGDGLMVIRKMFGSAFVDGAISPDATRTSDEISDYIESLTVLDPIA
;
A
#
# COMPACT_ATOMS: atom_id res chain seq x y z
N PHE A 1 -2.36 -2.06 -10.61
CA PHE A 1 -1.85 -1.41 -9.41
C PHE A 1 -0.74 -2.24 -8.78
N ASN A 2 0.35 -1.60 -8.37
CA ASN A 2 1.39 -2.27 -7.59
C ASN A 2 1.87 -1.35 -6.47
N LEU A 3 2.68 -1.90 -5.57
CA LEU A 3 3.10 -1.18 -4.36
C LEU A 3 4.28 -0.22 -4.57
N ASP A 4 4.82 -0.13 -5.78
CA ASP A 4 5.85 0.85 -6.11
C ASP A 4 5.16 2.17 -6.48
N VAL A 5 4.68 2.88 -5.46
CA VAL A 5 3.79 4.02 -5.70
C VAL A 5 4.50 5.27 -6.20
N ASP A 6 5.81 5.40 -5.96
CA ASP A 6 6.55 6.52 -6.51
C ASP A 6 7.26 6.18 -7.84
N GLY A 7 7.16 4.93 -8.25
CA GLY A 7 7.69 4.52 -9.55
C GLY A 7 9.20 4.53 -9.66
N ASN A 8 9.89 4.25 -8.54
CA ASN A 8 11.36 4.23 -8.55
C ASN A 8 11.95 2.85 -8.88
N GLY A 9 11.10 1.83 -9.10
CA GLY A 9 11.53 0.48 -9.43
C GLY A 9 11.72 -0.42 -8.22
N GLU A 10 11.46 0.06 -7.01
CA GLU A 10 11.63 -0.71 -5.78
C GLU A 10 10.43 -0.51 -4.88
N VAL A 11 10.11 -1.55 -4.08
CA VAL A 11 9.02 -1.48 -3.09
C VAL A 11 9.65 -1.45 -1.70
N GLY A 12 9.47 -0.35 -0.99
CA GLY A 12 10.04 -0.16 0.33
C GLY A 12 9.00 0.18 1.39
N ALA A 13 9.20 -0.35 2.61
CA ALA A 13 8.27 -0.13 3.71
C ALA A 13 8.23 1.32 4.17
N PHE A 14 9.40 1.96 4.24
CA PHE A 14 9.51 3.35 4.72
C PHE A 14 9.35 4.39 3.61
N SER A 15 9.12 3.96 2.39
CA SER A 15 8.82 4.82 1.26
C SER A 15 7.40 4.54 0.79
N ASP A 16 7.22 3.55 -0.10
CA ASP A 16 5.90 3.21 -0.63
C ASP A 16 4.89 2.86 0.47
N GLY A 17 5.28 2.00 1.40
CA GLY A 17 4.39 1.59 2.48
C GLY A 17 3.93 2.77 3.32
N LEU A 18 4.86 3.66 3.66
CA LEU A 18 4.54 4.85 4.46
C LEU A 18 3.57 5.78 3.71
N MET A 19 3.81 6.01 2.42
CA MET A 19 2.93 6.85 1.62
C MET A 19 1.53 6.24 1.48
N ILE A 20 1.45 4.93 1.31
CA ILE A 20 0.17 4.23 1.23
C ILE A 20 -0.64 4.43 2.52
N VAL A 21 0.00 4.18 3.67
CA VAL A 21 -0.69 4.33 4.97
C VAL A 21 -1.10 5.79 5.20
N ARG A 22 -0.23 6.73 4.88
CA ARG A 22 -0.56 8.15 4.99
C ARG A 22 -1.78 8.52 4.16
N LYS A 23 -1.87 8.02 2.93
CA LYS A 23 -3.03 8.29 2.06
C LYS A 23 -4.30 7.69 2.64
N MET A 24 -4.21 6.54 3.29
CA MET A 24 -5.36 5.92 3.93
C MET A 24 -5.92 6.75 5.08
N PHE A 25 -5.09 7.59 5.70
CA PHE A 25 -5.55 8.53 6.72
C PHE A 25 -6.27 9.75 6.12
N GLY A 26 -6.32 9.84 4.80
CA GLY A 26 -7.09 10.85 4.10
C GLY A 26 -6.53 12.26 4.26
N GLU A 27 -7.33 13.15 4.84
CA GLU A 27 -6.98 14.58 4.90
C GLU A 27 -5.82 14.92 5.84
N SER A 28 -5.36 13.95 6.64
CA SER A 28 -4.22 14.17 7.53
C SER A 28 -2.91 14.39 6.79
N PHE A 29 -2.83 13.92 5.54
CA PHE A 29 -1.60 13.99 4.75
C PHE A 29 -1.90 14.53 3.35
N VAL A 30 -2.28 15.82 3.28
CA VAL A 30 -2.60 16.46 2.01
C VAL A 30 -1.34 17.05 1.36
N GLY A 31 -1.37 17.19 0.04
CA GLY A 31 -0.26 17.81 -0.69
C GLY A 31 1.06 17.13 -0.41
N ASP A 32 2.09 17.90 -0.18
CA ASP A 32 3.45 17.41 0.03
C ASP A 32 3.63 16.65 1.35
N GLU A 33 2.66 16.70 2.24
CA GLU A 33 2.73 15.93 3.48
C GLU A 33 2.72 14.43 3.22
N LEU A 34 2.10 14.00 2.12
CA LEU A 34 2.09 12.59 1.73
C LEU A 34 3.49 12.06 1.46
N THR A 35 4.30 12.84 0.75
CA THR A 35 5.59 12.40 0.23
C THR A 35 6.77 12.85 1.08
N ASN A 36 6.56 13.73 2.05
CA ASN A 36 7.64 14.30 2.84
C ASN A 36 8.44 13.22 3.55
N GLY A 37 9.74 13.14 3.24
CA GLY A 37 10.64 12.18 3.85
C GLY A 37 10.45 10.74 3.38
N ALA A 38 9.53 10.49 2.46
CA ALA A 38 9.20 9.13 2.01
C ALA A 38 9.45 8.90 0.52
N ILE A 39 9.31 9.96 -0.30
CA ILE A 39 9.51 9.81 -1.74
C ILE A 39 10.98 9.59 -2.07
N SER A 40 11.25 8.66 -2.99
CA SER A 40 12.60 8.38 -3.45
C SER A 40 13.12 9.49 -4.34
N PRO A 41 14.46 9.80 -4.29
CA PRO A 41 15.03 10.72 -5.26
C PRO A 41 14.94 10.21 -6.71
N ASP A 42 14.74 8.90 -6.87
CA ASP A 42 14.61 8.28 -8.20
C ASP A 42 13.15 8.09 -8.62
N ALA A 43 12.21 8.70 -7.90
CA ALA A 43 10.78 8.60 -8.20
C ALA A 43 10.49 9.10 -9.60
N THR A 44 9.62 8.37 -10.32
CA THR A 44 9.18 8.77 -11.66
C THR A 44 7.80 9.43 -11.63
N ARG A 45 7.16 9.44 -10.45
CA ARG A 45 5.87 10.12 -10.24
C ARG A 45 6.03 11.34 -9.38
N THR A 46 5.26 12.38 -9.67
CA THR A 46 5.18 13.57 -8.82
C THR A 46 4.32 13.27 -7.60
N THR A 47 4.35 14.15 -6.61
CA THR A 47 3.49 14.02 -5.43
C THR A 47 2.02 13.90 -5.82
N GLU A 48 1.55 14.73 -6.75
CA GLU A 48 0.15 14.66 -7.20
C GLU A 48 -0.16 13.33 -7.87
N GLU A 49 0.76 12.83 -8.70
CA GLU A 49 0.59 11.55 -9.35
C GLU A 49 0.56 10.40 -8.35
N ILE A 50 1.37 10.49 -7.29
CA ILE A 50 1.37 9.49 -6.22
C ILE A 50 0.02 9.50 -5.50
N HIS A 51 -0.50 10.68 -5.16
CA HIS A 51 -1.83 10.81 -4.56
C HIS A 51 -2.89 10.10 -5.42
N GLU A 52 -2.90 10.39 -6.70
CA GLU A 52 -3.88 9.80 -7.61
C GLU A 52 -3.70 8.30 -7.76
N TYR A 53 -2.46 7.85 -7.80
CA TYR A 53 -2.17 6.43 -7.97
C TYR A 53 -2.65 5.62 -6.76
N ILE A 54 -2.32 6.07 -5.55
CA ILE A 54 -2.76 5.38 -4.33
C ILE A 54 -4.28 5.46 -4.21
N GLN A 55 -4.87 6.61 -4.54
CA GLN A 55 -6.32 6.77 -4.49
C GLN A 55 -7.02 5.75 -5.39
N SER A 56 -6.44 5.45 -6.56
CA SER A 56 -7.00 4.43 -7.44
C SER A 56 -6.96 3.04 -6.79
N GLY A 57 -5.89 2.74 -6.08
CA GLY A 57 -5.76 1.49 -5.34
C GLY A 57 -6.80 1.36 -4.23
N ILE A 58 -7.16 2.47 -3.60
CA ILE A 58 -8.20 2.51 -2.59
C ILE A 58 -9.58 2.38 -3.24
N TYR A 59 -9.84 3.19 -4.24
CA TYR A 59 -11.15 3.26 -4.87
C TYR A 59 -11.55 1.94 -5.54
N TYR A 60 -10.63 1.31 -6.25
CA TYR A 60 -10.89 0.05 -6.93
C TYR A 60 -10.60 -1.18 -6.06
N LYS A 61 -10.38 -0.98 -4.77
CA LYS A 61 -10.20 -2.05 -3.78
C LYS A 61 -8.96 -2.90 -3.98
N ALA A 62 -7.98 -2.43 -4.75
CA ALA A 62 -6.71 -3.14 -4.86
C ALA A 62 -5.99 -3.20 -3.51
N LEU A 63 -6.22 -2.19 -2.65
CA LEU A 63 -5.61 -2.12 -1.32
C LEU A 63 -6.49 -2.73 -0.22
N ASP A 64 -7.62 -3.34 -0.57
CA ASP A 64 -8.46 -4.10 0.36
C ASP A 64 -7.89 -5.52 0.45
N VAL A 65 -6.81 -5.66 1.22
CA VAL A 65 -6.02 -6.89 1.16
C VAL A 65 -6.65 -8.08 1.87
N ASP A 66 -7.52 -7.85 2.85
CA ASP A 66 -8.24 -8.95 3.50
C ASP A 66 -9.62 -9.20 2.87
N GLY A 67 -10.02 -8.39 1.93
CA GLY A 67 -11.25 -8.59 1.19
C GLY A 67 -12.52 -8.36 1.99
N ASP A 68 -12.48 -7.47 2.99
CA ASP A 68 -13.66 -7.18 3.81
C ASP A 68 -14.53 -6.08 3.23
N GLY A 69 -14.15 -5.50 2.11
CA GLY A 69 -14.89 -4.44 1.44
C GLY A 69 -14.48 -3.03 1.83
N GLU A 70 -13.56 -2.89 2.77
CA GLU A 70 -13.10 -1.58 3.23
C GLU A 70 -11.58 -1.50 3.22
N VAL A 71 -11.04 -0.31 2.93
CA VAL A 71 -9.61 -0.05 2.97
C VAL A 71 -9.34 0.84 4.17
N THR A 72 -8.58 0.32 5.15
CA THR A 72 -8.32 1.05 6.40
C THR A 72 -6.82 1.06 6.71
N PRO A 73 -6.32 2.13 7.37
CA PRO A 73 -4.89 2.21 7.68
C PRO A 73 -4.43 1.18 8.71
N PHE A 74 -5.26 0.87 9.71
CA PHE A 74 -4.88 -0.07 10.77
C PHE A 74 -5.25 -1.52 10.45
N GLY A 75 -5.91 -1.75 9.33
CA GLY A 75 -6.17 -3.10 8.81
C GLY A 75 -5.27 -3.33 7.62
N ASP A 76 -5.75 -2.98 6.43
CA ASP A 76 -5.01 -3.21 5.18
C ASP A 76 -3.63 -2.55 5.18
N GLY A 77 -3.57 -1.28 5.56
CA GLY A 77 -2.30 -0.55 5.57
C GLY A 77 -1.26 -1.21 6.45
N LEU A 78 -1.67 -1.61 7.66
CA LEU A 78 -0.78 -2.26 8.60
C LEU A 78 -0.29 -3.60 8.07
N MET A 79 -1.16 -4.40 7.46
CA MET A 79 -0.77 -5.68 6.88
C MET A 79 0.19 -5.52 5.72
N VAL A 80 -0.04 -4.50 4.88
CA VAL A 80 0.86 -4.22 3.75
C VAL A 80 2.27 -3.87 4.27
N ILE A 81 2.36 -2.96 5.24
CA ILE A 81 3.66 -2.56 5.79
C ILE A 81 4.36 -3.73 6.47
N ARG A 82 3.63 -4.52 7.27
CA ARG A 82 4.20 -5.69 7.94
C ARG A 82 4.73 -6.71 6.93
N LYS A 83 3.98 -6.93 5.84
CA LYS A 83 4.44 -7.85 4.80
C LYS A 83 5.72 -7.33 4.14
N MET A 84 5.83 -6.02 3.95
CA MET A 84 7.05 -5.42 3.41
C MET A 84 8.25 -5.65 4.31
N PHE A 85 8.03 -5.80 5.62
CA PHE A 85 9.09 -6.16 6.57
C PHE A 85 9.39 -7.66 6.59
N GLY A 86 8.57 -8.47 5.93
CA GLY A 86 8.81 -9.90 5.77
C GLY A 86 8.43 -10.78 6.94
N SER A 87 7.69 -10.28 7.92
CA SER A 87 7.32 -11.06 9.09
C SER A 87 5.83 -11.45 9.12
N ALA A 88 5.43 -12.24 10.11
CA ALA A 88 4.02 -12.56 10.34
C ALA A 88 3.25 -11.27 10.60
N PHE A 89 2.07 -11.11 10.02
CA PHE A 89 1.54 -9.78 9.88
C PHE A 89 0.03 -9.63 10.08
N VAL A 90 -0.73 -10.73 10.16
CA VAL A 90 -2.19 -10.59 10.23
C VAL A 90 -2.73 -10.37 11.63
N ASP A 91 -1.98 -10.74 12.67
CA ASP A 91 -2.47 -10.69 14.05
C ASP A 91 -2.94 -9.28 14.43
N GLY A 92 -4.22 -9.19 14.82
CA GLY A 92 -4.80 -7.93 15.26
C GLY A 92 -5.13 -6.94 14.15
N ALA A 93 -4.77 -7.23 12.90
CA ALA A 93 -5.02 -6.33 11.76
C ALA A 93 -6.09 -6.85 10.82
N ILE A 94 -6.29 -8.18 10.78
CA ILE A 94 -7.27 -8.77 9.89
C ILE A 94 -8.69 -8.47 10.41
N SER A 95 -9.59 -8.09 9.49
CA SER A 95 -10.97 -7.81 9.85
C SER A 95 -11.73 -9.11 10.16
N PRO A 96 -12.69 -9.08 11.10
CA PRO A 96 -13.57 -10.23 11.31
C PRO A 96 -14.41 -10.55 10.07
N ASP A 97 -14.57 -9.57 9.17
CA ASP A 97 -15.34 -9.74 7.93
C ASP A 97 -14.45 -10.10 6.74
N ALA A 98 -13.19 -10.43 6.97
CA ALA A 98 -12.24 -10.76 5.92
C ALA A 98 -12.74 -11.97 5.11
N THR A 99 -12.59 -11.88 3.79
CA THR A 99 -12.93 -12.98 2.89
C THR A 99 -11.70 -13.77 2.48
N ARG A 100 -10.51 -13.32 2.86
CA ARG A 100 -9.25 -14.00 2.59
C ARG A 100 -8.65 -14.55 3.87
N THR A 101 -8.01 -15.70 3.75
CA THR A 101 -7.23 -16.26 4.86
C THR A 101 -5.90 -15.54 4.97
N SER A 102 -5.19 -15.76 6.06
CA SER A 102 -3.85 -15.22 6.28
C SER A 102 -2.91 -15.54 5.10
N ASP A 103 -2.90 -16.80 4.64
CA ASP A 103 -2.06 -17.20 3.51
C ASP A 103 -2.49 -16.50 2.21
N GLU A 104 -3.79 -16.36 2.00
CA GLU A 104 -4.30 -15.67 0.82
C GLU A 104 -3.96 -14.19 0.84
N ILE A 105 -4.00 -13.56 2.01
CA ILE A 105 -3.60 -12.16 2.16
C ILE A 105 -2.12 -12.01 1.84
N SER A 106 -1.28 -12.91 2.36
CA SER A 106 0.15 -12.88 2.09
C SER A 106 0.43 -12.98 0.59
N ASP A 107 -0.22 -13.93 -0.07
CA ASP A 107 -0.06 -14.12 -1.52
C ASP A 107 -0.58 -12.92 -2.30
N TYR A 108 -1.68 -12.33 -1.85
CA TYR A 108 -2.25 -11.18 -2.52
C TYR A 108 -1.31 -9.97 -2.44
N ILE A 109 -0.78 -9.67 -1.25
CA ILE A 109 0.15 -8.56 -1.09
C ILE A 109 1.41 -8.82 -1.91
N GLU A 110 1.90 -10.07 -1.89
CA GLU A 110 3.08 -10.44 -2.66
C GLU A 110 2.86 -10.17 -4.16
N SER A 111 1.66 -10.43 -4.65
CA SER A 111 1.33 -10.18 -6.06
C SER A 111 1.41 -8.69 -6.41
N LEU A 112 1.17 -7.82 -5.42
CA LEU A 112 1.25 -6.37 -5.62
C LEU A 112 2.68 -5.85 -5.57
N THR A 113 3.64 -6.66 -5.15
CA THR A 113 5.05 -6.29 -5.15
C THR A 113 5.76 -6.64 -6.46
N VAL A 114 5.09 -7.43 -7.32
CA VAL A 114 5.65 -7.79 -8.62
C VAL A 114 5.49 -6.58 -9.54
N LEU A 115 6.63 -6.02 -9.94
CA LEU A 115 6.63 -4.89 -10.87
C LEU A 115 6.54 -5.46 -12.28
N ASP A 116 5.72 -4.81 -13.11
CA ASP A 116 5.51 -5.27 -14.47
C ASP A 116 6.82 -5.41 -15.20
N PRO A 117 7.16 -6.62 -15.69
CA PRO A 117 8.30 -6.72 -16.57
C PRO A 117 7.96 -5.93 -17.82
N ILE A 118 8.93 -5.25 -18.35
CA ILE A 118 8.76 -4.57 -19.62
C ILE A 118 8.53 -5.67 -20.65
N ALA A 119 7.34 -5.64 -21.19
CA ALA A 119 6.97 -6.61 -22.19
C ALA A 119 7.80 -6.42 -23.46
#